data_34f9d093488265bc0fd254cb85c68cde
#
_entry.id   34f9d093488265bc0fd254cb85c68cde
#
_cell.length_a   1.000
_cell.length_b   1.000
_cell.length_c   1.000
_cell.angle_alpha   90.00
_cell.angle_beta   90.00
_cell.angle_gamma   90.00
#
_symmetry.space_group_name_H-M   'P 1'
#
loop_
_entity.id
_entity.type
_entity.pdbx_description
1 polymer ?
#
loop_
_entity_poly.entity_id
_entity_poly.type
_entity_poly.pdbx_seq_one_letter_code
_entity_poly.pdbx_strand_id
1 'polypeptide(L)'
;MRKYKKYLNPLFGCLLVILILSCNTKPESTGLEGSVLFIVDELDRPIVRSTFEEAFGTLIHTPQPETQFTMYWEDGATLAEKTRAPLIVFAADLSGTGPTVKLLKSMLTEDVMKGVNEGDFVIFKRNNPWAQPQLLLILVGRNKKELGVNVDEWSDSLLKWSYDFEIQRITNMLYEKKEQKSLSDDLSGKYGFSVRIQHDYIVSQENDSLN
;
A
#
# COMPACT_ATOMS: atom_id res chain seq x y z
N MET A 1 52.29 -7.69 43.39
CA MET A 1 51.04 -7.98 42.63
C MET A 1 50.36 -6.66 42.23
N ARG A 2 50.50 -6.21 40.99
CA ARG A 2 49.88 -4.97 40.46
C ARG A 2 48.46 -5.29 39.99
N LYS A 3 47.41 -4.72 40.64
CA LYS A 3 46.02 -4.79 40.22
C LYS A 3 45.80 -3.80 39.07
N TYR A 4 45.64 -4.28 37.85
CA TYR A 4 45.15 -3.48 36.75
C TYR A 4 43.63 -3.25 36.91
N LYS A 5 43.21 -2.03 37.29
CA LYS A 5 41.84 -1.57 37.13
C LYS A 5 41.58 -1.39 35.65
N LYS A 6 40.75 -2.26 35.05
CA LYS A 6 40.19 -2.03 33.69
C LYS A 6 39.20 -0.87 33.77
N TYR A 7 39.59 0.31 33.35
CA TYR A 7 38.67 1.38 33.08
C TYR A 7 37.97 1.04 31.77
N LEU A 8 36.71 0.63 31.85
CA LEU A 8 35.83 0.51 30.67
C LEU A 8 35.65 1.92 30.12
N ASN A 9 36.15 2.18 28.92
CA ASN A 9 36.19 3.49 28.33
C ASN A 9 34.75 3.99 28.10
N PRO A 10 34.30 5.10 28.72
CA PRO A 10 32.91 5.57 28.59
C PRO A 10 32.52 5.89 27.13
N LEU A 11 33.52 6.16 26.28
CA LEU A 11 33.34 6.33 24.84
C LEU A 11 32.83 5.04 24.15
N PHE A 12 33.28 3.86 24.63
CA PHE A 12 32.84 2.58 24.08
C PHE A 12 31.39 2.26 24.47
N GLY A 13 30.96 2.68 25.66
CA GLY A 13 29.56 2.60 26.11
C GLY A 13 28.62 3.51 25.29
N CYS A 14 29.02 4.75 25.02
CA CYS A 14 28.25 5.66 24.16
C CYS A 14 28.13 5.16 22.71
N LEU A 15 29.19 4.58 22.14
CA LEU A 15 29.16 4.02 20.77
C LEU A 15 28.22 2.82 20.67
N LEU A 16 28.14 1.99 21.70
CA LEU A 16 27.22 0.83 21.73
C LEU A 16 25.76 1.26 21.83
N VAL A 17 25.46 2.35 22.59
CA VAL A 17 24.10 2.87 22.72
C VAL A 17 23.60 3.50 21.41
N ILE A 18 24.47 4.13 20.61
CA ILE A 18 24.11 4.70 19.31
C ILE A 18 23.74 3.60 18.29
N LEU A 19 24.36 2.44 18.37
CA LEU A 19 24.05 1.29 17.50
C LEU A 19 22.68 0.64 17.81
N ILE A 20 22.13 0.82 19.02
CA ILE A 20 20.83 0.28 19.41
C ILE A 20 19.68 1.21 19.00
N LEU A 21 19.96 2.48 18.69
CA LEU A 21 19.00 3.47 18.16
C LEU A 21 18.84 3.40 16.64
N SER A 22 19.29 2.32 15.99
CA SER A 22 18.97 2.05 14.59
C SER A 22 17.45 1.94 14.48
N CYS A 23 16.79 3.04 14.17
CA CYS A 23 15.37 3.10 13.87
C CYS A 23 15.08 2.02 12.82
N ASN A 24 14.27 1.05 13.18
CA ASN A 24 13.82 -0.01 12.29
C ASN A 24 12.77 0.59 11.32
N THR A 25 13.18 1.60 10.55
CA THR A 25 12.34 2.25 9.55
C THR A 25 12.24 1.31 8.35
N LYS A 26 11.01 0.93 8.03
CA LYS A 26 10.76 0.15 6.81
C LYS A 26 11.24 0.92 5.58
N PRO A 27 11.72 0.23 4.56
CA PRO A 27 12.12 0.89 3.32
C PRO A 27 10.91 1.61 2.69
N GLU A 28 11.19 2.64 1.92
CA GLU A 28 10.17 3.32 1.14
C GLU A 28 9.58 2.37 0.08
N SER A 29 8.25 2.41 -0.08
CA SER A 29 7.60 1.68 -1.16
C SER A 29 8.00 2.24 -2.52
N THR A 30 8.10 1.36 -3.51
CA THR A 30 8.50 1.71 -4.88
C THR A 30 7.48 1.13 -5.86
N GLY A 31 7.00 1.94 -6.78
CA GLY A 31 6.04 1.54 -7.81
C GLY A 31 5.43 2.76 -8.48
N LEU A 32 4.83 2.54 -9.64
CA LEU A 32 4.12 3.58 -10.36
C LEU A 32 2.84 3.97 -9.61
N GLU A 33 2.43 5.21 -9.77
CA GLU A 33 1.14 5.70 -9.29
C GLU A 33 0.02 4.92 -9.97
N GLY A 34 -1.06 4.65 -9.21
CA GLY A 34 -2.18 3.88 -9.71
C GLY A 34 -1.83 2.43 -10.08
N SER A 35 -0.75 1.85 -9.53
CA SER A 35 -0.41 0.44 -9.76
C SER A 35 -0.89 -0.46 -8.62
N VAL A 36 -1.46 -1.61 -8.98
CA VAL A 36 -1.83 -2.66 -8.05
C VAL A 36 -1.17 -3.98 -8.43
N LEU A 37 -0.57 -4.65 -7.45
CA LEU A 37 0.04 -5.97 -7.59
C LEU A 37 -0.91 -7.04 -7.03
N PHE A 38 -1.51 -7.83 -7.91
CA PHE A 38 -2.31 -9.00 -7.54
C PHE A 38 -1.39 -10.21 -7.37
N ILE A 39 -1.45 -10.84 -6.20
CA ILE A 39 -0.73 -12.08 -5.88
C ILE A 39 -1.74 -13.22 -5.82
N VAL A 40 -1.80 -13.98 -6.90
CA VAL A 40 -2.80 -15.03 -7.12
C VAL A 40 -2.15 -16.22 -7.82
N ASP A 41 -2.35 -17.41 -7.29
CA ASP A 41 -1.88 -18.64 -7.95
C ASP A 41 -2.50 -18.80 -9.34
N GLU A 42 -1.76 -19.30 -10.31
CA GLU A 42 -2.18 -19.42 -11.71
C GLU A 42 -3.53 -20.17 -11.87
N LEU A 43 -3.77 -21.18 -11.03
CA LEU A 43 -5.00 -21.97 -11.03
C LEU A 43 -6.22 -21.21 -10.46
N ASP A 44 -6.01 -20.14 -9.72
CA ASP A 44 -7.07 -19.31 -9.12
C ASP A 44 -7.33 -18.05 -9.95
N ARG A 45 -6.38 -17.61 -10.79
CA ARG A 45 -6.54 -16.43 -11.67
C ARG A 45 -7.82 -16.44 -12.50
N PRO A 46 -8.24 -17.54 -13.15
CA PRO A 46 -9.48 -17.54 -13.93
C PRO A 46 -10.74 -17.26 -13.11
N ILE A 47 -10.69 -17.49 -11.79
CA ILE A 47 -11.84 -17.26 -10.88
C ILE A 47 -11.98 -15.77 -10.53
N VAL A 48 -10.84 -15.09 -10.34
CA VAL A 48 -10.83 -13.73 -9.77
C VAL A 48 -10.61 -12.65 -10.82
N ARG A 49 -10.02 -13.00 -11.96
CA ARG A 49 -9.47 -12.04 -12.92
C ARG A 49 -10.53 -11.15 -13.55
N SER A 50 -11.62 -11.71 -14.03
CA SER A 50 -12.68 -10.93 -14.70
C SER A 50 -13.28 -9.88 -13.79
N THR A 51 -13.60 -10.26 -12.54
CA THR A 51 -14.20 -9.35 -11.55
C THR A 51 -13.21 -8.25 -11.15
N PHE A 52 -11.92 -8.59 -10.95
CA PHE A 52 -10.92 -7.57 -10.62
C PHE A 52 -10.58 -6.66 -11.82
N GLU A 53 -10.54 -7.20 -13.05
CA GLU A 53 -10.33 -6.37 -14.24
C GLU A 53 -11.52 -5.42 -14.48
N GLU A 54 -12.75 -5.84 -14.22
CA GLU A 54 -13.92 -4.97 -14.27
C GLU A 54 -13.86 -3.87 -13.20
N ALA A 55 -13.58 -4.23 -11.94
CA ALA A 55 -13.56 -3.27 -10.85
C ALA A 55 -12.38 -2.28 -10.98
N PHE A 56 -11.14 -2.78 -11.09
CA PHE A 56 -9.93 -1.93 -11.08
C PHE A 56 -9.59 -1.31 -12.43
N GLY A 57 -10.10 -1.88 -13.53
CA GLY A 57 -9.90 -1.38 -14.89
C GLY A 57 -10.88 -0.31 -15.33
N THR A 58 -11.73 0.21 -14.43
CA THR A 58 -12.65 1.30 -14.73
C THR A 58 -11.91 2.50 -15.33
N LEU A 59 -12.46 3.04 -16.42
CA LEU A 59 -11.87 4.18 -17.10
C LEU A 59 -12.19 5.49 -16.38
N ILE A 60 -11.17 6.30 -16.18
CA ILE A 60 -11.32 7.70 -15.76
C ILE A 60 -11.51 8.54 -17.02
N HIS A 61 -12.56 9.36 -17.03
CA HIS A 61 -12.85 10.28 -18.13
C HIS A 61 -11.92 11.49 -18.12
N THR A 62 -10.72 11.30 -18.62
CA THR A 62 -9.75 12.34 -18.94
C THR A 62 -9.79 12.58 -20.45
N PRO A 63 -9.15 13.64 -21.02
CA PRO A 63 -9.09 13.85 -22.47
C PRO A 63 -8.58 12.61 -23.23
N GLN A 64 -7.68 11.82 -22.61
CA GLN A 64 -7.31 10.47 -23.06
C GLN A 64 -7.75 9.52 -21.95
N PRO A 65 -8.79 8.66 -22.17
CA PRO A 65 -9.27 7.75 -21.15
C PRO A 65 -8.15 6.86 -20.62
N GLU A 66 -7.99 6.83 -19.32
CA GLU A 66 -6.97 6.05 -18.62
C GLU A 66 -7.65 5.09 -17.64
N THR A 67 -7.07 3.92 -17.45
CA THR A 67 -7.55 2.99 -16.41
C THR A 67 -7.23 3.52 -15.03
N GLN A 68 -8.17 3.36 -14.09
CA GLN A 68 -7.98 3.80 -12.71
C GLN A 68 -6.76 3.14 -12.05
N PHE A 69 -6.53 1.86 -12.36
CA PHE A 69 -5.35 1.12 -11.91
C PHE A 69 -4.68 0.36 -13.04
N THR A 70 -3.34 0.35 -13.04
CA THR A 70 -2.55 -0.59 -13.84
C THR A 70 -2.34 -1.86 -13.03
N MET A 71 -2.83 -2.99 -13.52
CA MET A 71 -2.82 -4.27 -12.81
C MET A 71 -1.62 -5.13 -13.21
N TYR A 72 -0.87 -5.59 -12.21
CA TYR A 72 0.20 -6.58 -12.36
C TYR A 72 -0.21 -7.88 -11.67
N TRP A 73 0.04 -9.01 -12.34
CA TRP A 73 -0.38 -10.33 -11.87
C TRP A 73 0.82 -11.23 -11.65
N GLU A 74 0.99 -11.68 -10.43
CA GLU A 74 2.07 -12.54 -9.98
C GLU A 74 1.54 -13.66 -9.09
N ASP A 75 2.42 -14.53 -8.63
CA ASP A 75 2.13 -15.51 -7.59
C ASP A 75 3.00 -15.31 -6.34
N GLY A 76 2.77 -16.13 -5.32
CA GLY A 76 3.49 -16.02 -4.06
C GLY A 76 4.99 -16.31 -4.15
N ALA A 77 5.47 -16.99 -5.20
CA ALA A 77 6.89 -17.28 -5.36
C ALA A 77 7.69 -16.03 -5.72
N THR A 78 7.08 -15.10 -6.44
CA THR A 78 7.75 -13.87 -6.92
C THR A 78 7.64 -12.71 -5.93
N LEU A 79 6.81 -12.82 -4.89
CA LEU A 79 6.57 -11.73 -3.94
C LEU A 79 7.85 -11.21 -3.29
N ALA A 80 8.82 -12.07 -2.98
CA ALA A 80 10.05 -11.67 -2.28
C ALA A 80 10.79 -10.54 -3.01
N GLU A 81 10.71 -10.48 -4.34
CA GLU A 81 11.32 -9.45 -5.18
C GLU A 81 10.46 -8.17 -5.27
N LYS A 82 9.18 -8.25 -4.89
CA LYS A 82 8.17 -7.20 -5.08
C LYS A 82 7.56 -6.71 -3.78
N THR A 83 8.14 -7.03 -2.63
CA THR A 83 7.65 -6.63 -1.31
C THR A 83 7.57 -5.11 -1.11
N ARG A 84 8.18 -4.32 -1.98
CA ARG A 84 8.13 -2.85 -1.93
C ARG A 84 6.99 -2.23 -2.75
N ALA A 85 6.18 -3.02 -3.46
CA ALA A 85 5.01 -2.50 -4.15
C ALA A 85 4.07 -1.78 -3.16
N PRO A 86 3.57 -0.56 -3.48
CA PRO A 86 2.77 0.22 -2.54
C PRO A 86 1.40 -0.40 -2.25
N LEU A 87 0.79 -1.06 -3.23
CA LEU A 87 -0.51 -1.70 -3.13
C LEU A 87 -0.42 -3.15 -3.58
N ILE A 88 -0.73 -4.07 -2.67
CA ILE A 88 -0.68 -5.51 -2.91
C ILE A 88 -2.02 -6.13 -2.51
N VAL A 89 -2.60 -6.91 -3.41
CA VAL A 89 -3.86 -7.63 -3.19
C VAL A 89 -3.62 -9.12 -3.38
N PHE A 90 -3.83 -9.90 -2.34
CA PHE A 90 -3.86 -11.36 -2.42
C PHE A 90 -5.28 -11.86 -2.65
N ALA A 91 -5.43 -12.86 -3.50
CA ALA A 91 -6.65 -13.66 -3.57
C ALA A 91 -6.28 -15.14 -3.69
N ALA A 92 -6.84 -15.99 -2.82
CA ALA A 92 -6.45 -17.40 -2.76
C ALA A 92 -7.56 -18.34 -2.29
N ASP A 93 -7.65 -19.49 -2.97
CA ASP A 93 -8.33 -20.68 -2.46
C ASP A 93 -7.42 -21.42 -1.46
N LEU A 94 -7.75 -21.36 -0.16
CA LEU A 94 -6.92 -21.95 0.89
C LEU A 94 -6.92 -23.50 0.89
N SER A 95 -7.77 -24.17 0.11
CA SER A 95 -7.68 -25.62 -0.13
C SER A 95 -6.55 -25.98 -1.10
N GLY A 96 -6.05 -25.00 -1.85
CA GLY A 96 -4.97 -25.17 -2.81
C GLY A 96 -3.60 -25.43 -2.18
N THR A 97 -2.62 -25.72 -3.04
CA THR A 97 -1.22 -26.02 -2.65
C THR A 97 -0.20 -25.13 -3.36
N GLY A 98 -0.67 -24.08 -4.05
CA GLY A 98 0.15 -23.16 -4.79
C GLY A 98 1.07 -22.30 -3.91
N PRO A 99 2.02 -21.57 -4.50
CA PRO A 99 2.96 -20.72 -3.76
C PRO A 99 2.27 -19.61 -2.99
N THR A 100 1.20 -19.02 -3.51
CA THR A 100 0.42 -17.97 -2.82
C THR A 100 -0.25 -18.53 -1.57
N VAL A 101 -0.88 -19.71 -1.66
CA VAL A 101 -1.51 -20.37 -0.52
C VAL A 101 -0.49 -20.74 0.56
N LYS A 102 0.66 -21.29 0.17
CA LYS A 102 1.75 -21.62 1.12
C LYS A 102 2.23 -20.38 1.86
N LEU A 103 2.43 -19.29 1.14
CA LEU A 103 2.85 -18.02 1.70
C LEU A 103 1.79 -17.49 2.68
N LEU A 104 0.52 -17.43 2.29
CA LEU A 104 -0.56 -16.96 3.16
C LEU A 104 -0.67 -17.80 4.44
N LYS A 105 -0.59 -19.13 4.34
CA LYS A 105 -0.59 -20.03 5.52
C LYS A 105 0.59 -19.78 6.46
N SER A 106 1.72 -19.28 5.96
CA SER A 106 2.85 -18.89 6.80
C SER A 106 2.70 -17.49 7.44
N MET A 107 1.88 -16.64 6.86
CA MET A 107 1.65 -15.25 7.32
C MET A 107 0.49 -15.11 8.29
N LEU A 108 -0.51 -15.98 8.18
CA LEU A 108 -1.71 -15.97 9.01
C LEU A 108 -1.47 -16.78 10.28
N THR A 109 -1.94 -16.24 11.42
CA THR A 109 -1.88 -16.96 12.70
C THR A 109 -2.88 -18.10 12.75
N GLU A 110 -2.71 -19.02 13.68
CA GLU A 110 -3.64 -20.16 13.88
C GLU A 110 -5.07 -19.66 14.15
N ASP A 111 -5.23 -18.62 14.98
CA ASP A 111 -6.55 -18.04 15.29
C ASP A 111 -7.23 -17.46 14.04
N VAL A 112 -6.47 -16.77 13.19
CA VAL A 112 -6.98 -16.24 11.93
C VAL A 112 -7.36 -17.37 10.98
N MET A 113 -6.53 -18.40 10.87
CA MET A 113 -6.83 -19.59 10.06
C MET A 113 -8.07 -20.33 10.57
N LYS A 114 -8.25 -20.39 11.89
CA LYS A 114 -9.47 -20.97 12.49
C LYS A 114 -10.69 -20.15 12.08
N GLY A 115 -10.69 -18.83 12.23
CA GLY A 115 -11.80 -17.96 11.82
C GLY A 115 -12.11 -18.06 10.32
N VAL A 116 -11.09 -18.21 9.45
CA VAL A 116 -11.31 -18.48 8.02
C VAL A 116 -12.03 -19.83 7.83
N ASN A 117 -11.60 -20.89 8.52
CA ASN A 117 -12.23 -22.21 8.40
C ASN A 117 -13.66 -22.23 8.93
N GLU A 118 -13.98 -21.41 9.94
CA GLU A 118 -15.34 -21.23 10.48
C GLU A 118 -16.19 -20.32 9.58
N GLY A 119 -15.58 -19.57 8.66
CA GLY A 119 -16.27 -18.64 7.74
C GLY A 119 -16.46 -17.22 8.31
N ASP A 120 -15.85 -16.93 9.46
CA ASP A 120 -15.95 -15.63 10.13
C ASP A 120 -15.05 -14.56 9.46
N PHE A 121 -13.97 -15.00 8.84
CA PHE A 121 -13.00 -14.12 8.19
C PHE A 121 -12.78 -14.51 6.74
N VAL A 122 -12.98 -13.56 5.83
CA VAL A 122 -12.72 -13.73 4.39
C VAL A 122 -11.77 -12.67 3.84
N ILE A 123 -11.63 -11.54 4.55
CA ILE A 123 -10.84 -10.40 4.10
C ILE A 123 -10.01 -9.80 5.23
N PHE A 124 -8.78 -9.40 4.92
CA PHE A 124 -7.85 -8.79 5.87
C PHE A 124 -7.21 -7.56 5.24
N LYS A 125 -6.97 -6.55 6.07
CA LYS A 125 -6.28 -5.30 5.69
C LYS A 125 -5.09 -5.09 6.62
N ARG A 126 -3.91 -4.81 6.05
CA ARG A 126 -2.70 -4.51 6.81
C ARG A 126 -1.95 -3.34 6.20
N ASN A 127 -1.59 -2.36 7.02
CA ASN A 127 -0.80 -1.22 6.60
C ASN A 127 0.69 -1.48 6.84
N ASN A 128 1.50 -1.13 5.85
CA ASN A 128 2.96 -1.11 5.94
C ASN A 128 3.58 -2.45 6.41
N PRO A 129 3.23 -3.62 5.86
CA PRO A 129 3.85 -4.87 6.29
C PRO A 129 5.36 -4.92 5.99
N TRP A 130 5.81 -4.52 4.81
CA TRP A 130 7.19 -4.62 4.35
C TRP A 130 7.83 -3.29 3.96
N ALA A 131 7.04 -2.35 3.47
CA ALA A 131 7.48 -1.03 3.02
C ALA A 131 6.53 0.06 3.54
N GLN A 132 6.87 1.34 3.34
CA GLN A 132 6.04 2.46 3.80
C GLN A 132 6.13 3.62 2.81
N PRO A 133 4.96 4.21 2.39
CA PRO A 133 3.59 3.74 2.68
C PRO A 133 3.22 2.49 1.88
N GLN A 134 2.49 1.56 2.48
CA GLN A 134 2.06 0.32 1.80
C GLN A 134 0.70 -0.15 2.32
N LEU A 135 -0.16 -0.62 1.43
CA LEU A 135 -1.40 -1.30 1.74
C LEU A 135 -1.35 -2.74 1.25
N LEU A 136 -1.59 -3.67 2.16
CA LEU A 136 -1.80 -5.08 1.86
C LEU A 136 -3.27 -5.44 2.12
N LEU A 137 -3.92 -5.99 1.12
CA LEU A 137 -5.27 -6.56 1.17
C LEU A 137 -5.18 -8.06 0.91
N ILE A 138 -5.90 -8.86 1.66
CA ILE A 138 -5.91 -10.32 1.51
C ILE A 138 -7.37 -10.76 1.48
N LEU A 139 -7.79 -11.40 0.40
CA LEU A 139 -9.08 -12.02 0.23
C LEU A 139 -8.89 -13.53 0.08
N VAL A 140 -9.64 -14.30 0.85
CA VAL A 140 -9.52 -15.76 0.83
C VAL A 140 -10.88 -16.44 0.71
N GLY A 141 -10.87 -17.65 0.15
CA GLY A 141 -11.96 -18.59 0.22
C GLY A 141 -11.46 -19.93 0.77
N ARG A 142 -12.30 -20.71 1.45
CA ARG A 142 -11.96 -22.06 1.90
C ARG A 142 -11.78 -23.04 0.73
N ASN A 143 -12.39 -22.69 -0.40
CA ASN A 143 -12.34 -23.41 -1.67
C ASN A 143 -12.60 -22.44 -2.83
N LYS A 144 -12.43 -22.92 -4.07
CA LYS A 144 -12.61 -22.14 -5.30
C LYS A 144 -13.98 -21.47 -5.44
N LYS A 145 -15.04 -22.17 -5.04
CA LYS A 145 -16.41 -21.61 -5.12
C LYS A 145 -16.56 -20.42 -4.17
N GLU A 146 -16.10 -20.57 -2.94
CA GLU A 146 -16.15 -19.49 -1.96
C GLU A 146 -15.23 -18.33 -2.35
N LEU A 147 -14.05 -18.59 -2.88
CA LEU A 147 -13.19 -17.54 -3.40
C LEU A 147 -13.93 -16.70 -4.46
N GLY A 148 -14.61 -17.33 -5.41
CA GLY A 148 -15.41 -16.62 -6.41
C GLY A 148 -16.50 -15.76 -5.80
N VAL A 149 -17.29 -16.32 -4.87
CA VAL A 149 -18.35 -15.57 -4.17
C VAL A 149 -17.77 -14.38 -3.40
N ASN A 150 -16.66 -14.59 -2.69
CA ASN A 150 -16.02 -13.53 -1.91
C ASN A 150 -15.43 -12.43 -2.80
N VAL A 151 -14.89 -12.78 -3.97
CA VAL A 151 -14.41 -11.81 -4.95
C VAL A 151 -15.55 -10.94 -5.47
N ASP A 152 -16.67 -11.52 -5.82
CA ASP A 152 -17.85 -10.79 -6.30
C ASP A 152 -18.42 -9.87 -5.20
N GLU A 153 -18.44 -10.34 -3.96
CA GLU A 153 -18.97 -9.56 -2.82
C GLU A 153 -18.05 -8.41 -2.40
N TRP A 154 -16.71 -8.62 -2.46
CA TRP A 154 -15.75 -7.70 -1.86
C TRP A 154 -14.94 -6.85 -2.85
N SER A 155 -15.11 -7.05 -4.17
CA SER A 155 -14.34 -6.32 -5.20
C SER A 155 -14.47 -4.80 -5.09
N ASP A 156 -15.68 -4.28 -4.88
CA ASP A 156 -15.93 -2.84 -4.72
C ASP A 156 -15.27 -2.28 -3.45
N SER A 157 -15.31 -3.04 -2.36
CA SER A 157 -14.64 -2.64 -1.11
C SER A 157 -13.12 -2.64 -1.25
N LEU A 158 -12.56 -3.64 -1.93
CA LEU A 158 -11.14 -3.70 -2.25
C LEU A 158 -10.71 -2.52 -3.13
N LEU A 159 -11.50 -2.22 -4.17
CA LEU A 159 -11.28 -1.05 -5.04
C LEU A 159 -11.31 0.24 -4.22
N LYS A 160 -12.35 0.43 -3.41
CA LYS A 160 -12.49 1.64 -2.58
C LYS A 160 -11.30 1.83 -1.64
N TRP A 161 -10.88 0.79 -0.93
CA TRP A 161 -9.72 0.89 -0.02
C TRP A 161 -8.41 1.15 -0.77
N SER A 162 -8.27 0.57 -1.94
CA SER A 162 -7.11 0.79 -2.82
C SER A 162 -7.07 2.24 -3.31
N TYR A 163 -8.21 2.77 -3.74
CA TYR A 163 -8.35 4.15 -4.17
C TYR A 163 -8.07 5.15 -3.04
N ASP A 164 -8.71 4.96 -1.88
CA ASP A 164 -8.51 5.82 -0.71
C ASP A 164 -7.02 5.84 -0.28
N PHE A 165 -6.37 4.68 -0.30
CA PHE A 165 -4.95 4.57 0.00
C PHE A 165 -4.08 5.32 -1.02
N GLU A 166 -4.35 5.14 -2.31
CA GLU A 166 -3.55 5.75 -3.38
C GLU A 166 -3.71 7.28 -3.40
N ILE A 167 -4.93 7.79 -3.24
CA ILE A 167 -5.17 9.23 -3.10
C ILE A 167 -4.43 9.81 -1.90
N GLN A 168 -4.47 9.13 -0.76
CA GLN A 168 -3.72 9.58 0.42
C GLN A 168 -2.21 9.55 0.18
N ARG A 169 -1.68 8.50 -0.46
CA ARG A 169 -0.26 8.35 -0.78
C ARG A 169 0.22 9.48 -1.70
N ILE A 170 -0.50 9.75 -2.78
CA ILE A 170 -0.20 10.81 -3.73
C ILE A 170 -0.31 12.17 -3.04
N THR A 171 -1.37 12.41 -2.28
CA THR A 171 -1.56 13.67 -1.54
C THR A 171 -0.39 13.94 -0.58
N ASN A 172 0.03 12.93 0.17
CA ASN A 172 1.18 13.07 1.08
C ASN A 172 2.48 13.36 0.31
N MET A 173 2.71 12.64 -0.79
CA MET A 173 3.89 12.85 -1.64
C MET A 173 3.95 14.29 -2.18
N LEU A 174 2.82 14.84 -2.60
CA LEU A 174 2.73 16.17 -3.20
C LEU A 174 2.84 17.31 -2.19
N TYR A 175 2.29 17.14 -0.97
CA TYR A 175 2.07 18.26 -0.05
C TYR A 175 2.77 18.14 1.31
N GLU A 176 3.12 16.93 1.79
CA GLU A 176 3.59 16.76 3.17
C GLU A 176 4.89 17.49 3.47
N LYS A 177 5.82 17.55 2.51
CA LYS A 177 7.17 18.08 2.75
C LYS A 177 7.36 19.56 2.41
N LYS A 178 6.55 20.12 1.51
CA LYS A 178 6.82 21.46 0.94
C LYS A 178 5.57 22.19 0.42
N GLU A 179 4.45 22.08 1.10
CA GLU A 179 3.24 22.85 0.73
C GLU A 179 3.45 24.35 0.93
N GLN A 180 3.08 25.16 -0.04
CA GLN A 180 3.14 26.61 0.02
C GLN A 180 1.90 27.18 0.74
N LYS A 181 1.83 27.00 2.06
CA LYS A 181 0.68 27.44 2.87
C LYS A 181 0.44 28.94 2.82
N SER A 182 1.50 29.75 2.87
CA SER A 182 1.38 31.21 2.78
C SER A 182 0.73 31.66 1.48
N LEU A 183 1.13 31.06 0.35
CA LEU A 183 0.53 31.38 -0.95
C LEU A 183 -0.93 30.92 -1.03
N SER A 184 -1.26 29.77 -0.47
CA SER A 184 -2.65 29.28 -0.37
C SER A 184 -3.50 30.23 0.47
N ASP A 185 -2.98 30.72 1.60
CA ASP A 185 -3.67 31.65 2.50
C ASP A 185 -3.87 33.01 1.84
N ASP A 186 -2.86 33.53 1.13
CA ASP A 186 -2.94 34.80 0.38
C ASP A 186 -4.01 34.74 -0.72
N LEU A 187 -4.03 33.66 -1.51
CA LEU A 187 -5.05 33.45 -2.55
C LEU A 187 -6.45 33.30 -1.94
N SER A 188 -6.57 32.60 -0.82
CA SER A 188 -7.84 32.44 -0.13
C SER A 188 -8.36 33.78 0.41
N GLY A 189 -7.48 34.60 0.98
CA GLY A 189 -7.82 35.95 1.49
C GLY A 189 -8.19 36.92 0.37
N LYS A 190 -7.51 36.86 -0.77
CA LYS A 190 -7.71 37.80 -1.89
C LYS A 190 -8.89 37.42 -2.78
N TYR A 191 -9.09 36.14 -3.06
CA TYR A 191 -10.04 35.66 -4.07
C TYR A 191 -11.18 34.82 -3.50
N GLY A 192 -11.17 34.47 -2.22
CA GLY A 192 -12.25 33.74 -1.56
C GLY A 192 -12.33 32.25 -1.89
N PHE A 193 -11.31 31.66 -2.50
CA PHE A 193 -11.24 30.22 -2.76
C PHE A 193 -10.00 29.63 -2.07
N SER A 194 -10.09 28.37 -1.66
CA SER A 194 -8.98 27.63 -1.06
C SER A 194 -8.41 26.62 -2.04
N VAL A 195 -7.08 26.61 -2.19
CA VAL A 195 -6.34 25.64 -3.01
C VAL A 195 -5.06 25.22 -2.30
N ARG A 196 -4.70 23.95 -2.38
CA ARG A 196 -3.40 23.47 -1.92
C ARG A 196 -2.36 23.63 -3.03
N ILE A 197 -1.21 24.22 -2.70
CA ILE A 197 -0.18 24.58 -3.69
C ILE A 197 1.11 23.82 -3.36
N GLN A 198 1.60 23.08 -4.35
CA GLN A 198 2.89 22.38 -4.27
C GLN A 198 4.05 23.39 -4.25
N HIS A 199 5.21 22.95 -3.79
CA HIS A 199 6.38 23.80 -3.59
C HIS A 199 7.00 24.40 -4.85
N ASP A 200 6.77 23.79 -6.00
CA ASP A 200 7.35 24.16 -7.31
C ASP A 200 6.45 25.07 -8.14
N TYR A 201 5.24 25.38 -7.68
CA TYR A 201 4.37 26.33 -8.33
C TYR A 201 4.77 27.76 -8.00
N ILE A 202 4.71 28.63 -9.01
CA ILE A 202 4.94 30.07 -8.89
C ILE A 202 3.77 30.84 -9.47
N VAL A 203 3.48 31.99 -8.89
CA VAL A 203 2.53 32.95 -9.49
C VAL A 203 3.22 33.59 -10.71
N SER A 204 2.81 33.23 -11.91
CA SER A 204 3.40 33.76 -13.14
C SER A 204 2.80 35.12 -13.54
N GLN A 205 1.54 35.33 -13.25
CA GLN A 205 0.83 36.58 -13.55
C GLN A 205 -0.34 36.77 -12.59
N GLU A 206 -0.55 37.98 -12.13
CA GLU A 206 -1.66 38.36 -11.26
C GLU A 206 -2.39 39.55 -11.91
N ASN A 207 -3.67 39.36 -12.28
CA ASN A 207 -4.54 40.39 -12.84
C ASN A 207 -5.80 40.47 -11.99
N ASP A 208 -6.27 41.70 -11.75
CA ASP A 208 -7.49 41.97 -10.96
C ASP A 208 -8.78 41.65 -11.72
N SER A 209 -8.70 41.30 -13.00
CA SER A 209 -9.85 40.94 -13.84
C SER A 209 -9.55 39.68 -14.63
N LEU A 210 -10.47 38.73 -14.57
CA LEU A 210 -10.58 37.63 -15.53
C LEU A 210 -11.27 38.22 -16.76
N ASN A 211 -10.54 38.48 -17.82
CA ASN A 211 -11.09 38.74 -19.15
C ASN A 211 -11.23 37.44 -19.93
#